data_7ee2883e53c09cf02bf443dcea70a11b
#
_entry.id   7ee2883e53c09cf02bf443dcea70a11b
#
_cell.length_a   1.000
_cell.length_b   1.000
_cell.length_c   1.000
_cell.angle_alpha   90.00
_cell.angle_beta   90.00
_cell.angle_gamma   90.00
#
_symmetry.space_group_name_H-M   'P 1'
#
loop_
_entity.id
_entity.type
_entity.pdbx_description
1 polymer ?
#
loop_
_entity_poly.entity_id
_entity_poly.type
_entity_poly.pdbx_seq_one_letter_code
_entity_poly.pdbx_strand_id
1 'polypeptide(L)'
;MYRLKTIFALVCFATVTASVFGAVNSQFIYAVGPSFFEEFVFDVYPVPENWNEYLRVSVAGFKAAWWMGPLLSIPIFVIGFALIENQRRLFSAGWRAIALAFFIALTGSLFGYLLAYAVVPDDLVAREKGYLYASTMWTAVYWSGAVALPVALWLMFLEGNPAD
;
A
#
# COMPACT_ATOMS: atom_id res chain seq x y z
N MET A 1 -1.29 -1.52 30.19
CA MET A 1 -0.47 -2.54 29.48
C MET A 1 -1.18 -3.19 28.29
N TYR A 2 -2.45 -3.58 28.36
CA TYR A 2 -3.20 -4.23 27.27
C TYR A 2 -3.40 -3.34 26.03
N ARG A 3 -3.69 -2.06 26.17
CA ARG A 3 -3.88 -1.11 25.05
C ARG A 3 -2.61 -0.97 24.19
N LEU A 4 -1.43 -0.94 24.81
CA LEU A 4 -0.15 -0.86 24.09
C LEU A 4 0.10 -2.15 23.27
N LYS A 5 -0.26 -3.31 23.80
CA LYS A 5 -0.19 -4.58 23.06
C LYS A 5 -1.12 -4.56 21.84
N THR A 6 -2.31 -3.94 21.97
CA THR A 6 -3.23 -3.78 20.85
C THR A 6 -2.63 -2.92 19.73
N ILE A 7 -1.98 -1.79 20.05
CA ILE A 7 -1.30 -0.97 19.04
C ILE A 7 -0.20 -1.76 18.35
N PHE A 8 0.66 -2.41 19.12
CA PHE A 8 1.75 -3.20 18.56
C PHE A 8 1.21 -4.28 17.59
N ALA A 9 0.16 -5.00 17.98
CA ALA A 9 -0.48 -5.99 17.12
C ALA A 9 -1.06 -5.36 15.84
N LEU A 10 -1.70 -4.21 15.93
CA LEU A 10 -2.25 -3.49 14.78
C LEU A 10 -1.15 -2.99 13.83
N VAL A 11 -0.04 -2.48 14.37
CA VAL A 11 1.12 -2.07 13.54
C VAL A 11 1.73 -3.26 12.82
N CYS A 12 1.96 -4.38 13.53
CA CYS A 12 2.45 -5.62 12.91
C CYS A 12 1.49 -6.11 11.82
N PHE A 13 0.20 -6.10 12.09
CA PHE A 13 -0.82 -6.52 11.13
C PHE A 13 -0.86 -5.59 9.90
N ALA A 14 -0.79 -4.27 10.09
CA ALA A 14 -0.70 -3.30 9.00
C ALA A 14 0.55 -3.52 8.14
N THR A 15 1.69 -3.82 8.77
CA THR A 15 2.95 -4.12 8.08
C THR A 15 2.83 -5.37 7.22
N VAL A 16 2.27 -6.44 7.76
CA VAL A 16 2.04 -7.68 7.00
C VAL A 16 1.07 -7.44 5.85
N THR A 17 -0.03 -6.71 6.11
CA THR A 17 -1.03 -6.38 5.09
C THR A 17 -0.42 -5.56 3.94
N ALA A 18 0.39 -4.54 4.26
CA ALA A 18 1.08 -3.74 3.25
C ALA A 18 2.07 -4.58 2.43
N SER A 19 2.83 -5.45 3.08
CA SER A 19 3.79 -6.34 2.42
C SER A 19 3.12 -7.33 1.47
N VAL A 20 2.04 -7.98 1.92
CA VAL A 20 1.26 -8.92 1.09
C VAL A 20 0.59 -8.19 -0.06
N PHE A 21 0.01 -7.00 0.21
CA PHE A 21 -0.54 -6.16 -0.85
C PHE A 21 0.52 -5.83 -1.91
N GLY A 22 1.72 -5.39 -1.49
CA GLY A 22 2.81 -5.08 -2.40
C GLY A 22 3.21 -6.29 -3.25
N ALA A 23 3.34 -7.47 -2.64
CA ALA A 23 3.66 -8.70 -3.35
C ALA A 23 2.61 -9.07 -4.41
N VAL A 24 1.32 -8.98 -4.06
CA VAL A 24 0.21 -9.32 -4.97
C VAL A 24 0.02 -8.25 -6.05
N ASN A 25 -0.01 -6.97 -5.66
CA ASN A 25 -0.22 -5.86 -6.59
C ASN A 25 0.91 -5.77 -7.62
N SER A 26 2.15 -6.11 -7.23
CA SER A 26 3.29 -6.15 -8.15
C SER A 26 3.10 -7.17 -9.28
N GLN A 27 2.36 -8.27 -9.08
CA GLN A 27 2.04 -9.21 -10.14
C GLN A 27 1.16 -8.57 -11.22
N PHE A 28 0.16 -7.78 -10.80
CA PHE A 28 -0.70 -7.05 -11.75
C PHE A 28 0.09 -5.99 -12.52
N ILE A 29 0.94 -5.22 -11.83
CA ILE A 29 1.78 -4.19 -12.44
C ILE A 29 2.79 -4.83 -13.41
N TYR A 30 3.39 -5.97 -13.02
CA TYR A 30 4.31 -6.72 -13.88
C TYR A 30 3.62 -7.23 -15.15
N ALA A 31 2.41 -7.75 -15.04
CA ALA A 31 1.64 -8.22 -16.20
C ALA A 31 1.33 -7.09 -17.21
N VAL A 32 1.25 -5.84 -16.75
CA VAL A 32 1.05 -4.66 -17.60
C VAL A 32 2.36 -4.20 -18.26
N GLY A 33 3.48 -4.19 -17.52
CA GLY A 33 4.76 -3.69 -18.00
C GLY A 33 5.96 -4.39 -17.36
N PRO A 34 6.38 -5.55 -17.86
CA PRO A 34 7.56 -6.28 -17.37
C PRO A 34 8.85 -5.44 -17.42
N SER A 35 9.00 -4.61 -18.45
CA SER A 35 10.17 -3.77 -18.65
C SER A 35 10.43 -2.80 -17.48
N PHE A 36 9.39 -2.32 -16.81
CA PHE A 36 9.53 -1.49 -15.61
C PHE A 36 10.22 -2.24 -14.46
N PHE A 37 9.92 -3.53 -14.30
CA PHE A 37 10.58 -4.35 -13.28
C PHE A 37 12.02 -4.67 -13.65
N GLU A 38 12.27 -5.01 -14.90
CA GLU A 38 13.61 -5.33 -15.41
C GLU A 38 14.56 -4.13 -15.35
N GLU A 39 14.08 -2.93 -15.68
CA GLU A 39 14.89 -1.72 -15.83
C GLU A 39 14.96 -0.87 -14.54
N PHE A 40 14.04 -1.06 -13.58
CA PHE A 40 13.98 -0.22 -12.39
C PHE A 40 13.77 -1.02 -11.10
N VAL A 41 12.70 -1.84 -11.01
CA VAL A 41 12.31 -2.42 -9.71
C VAL A 41 13.34 -3.40 -9.18
N PHE A 42 13.90 -4.26 -10.04
CA PHE A 42 14.89 -5.24 -9.62
C PHE A 42 16.26 -4.62 -9.27
N ASP A 43 16.58 -3.44 -9.80
CA ASP A 43 17.77 -2.69 -9.41
C ASP A 43 17.61 -2.06 -8.02
N VAL A 44 16.42 -1.51 -7.74
CA VAL A 44 16.12 -0.88 -6.43
C VAL A 44 15.87 -1.94 -5.33
N TYR A 45 15.23 -3.05 -5.67
CA TYR A 45 14.89 -4.15 -4.76
C TYR A 45 15.49 -5.46 -5.26
N PRO A 46 16.79 -5.66 -5.16
CA PRO A 46 17.48 -6.80 -5.75
C PRO A 46 16.98 -8.13 -5.20
N VAL A 47 16.69 -9.05 -6.14
CA VAL A 47 16.26 -10.43 -5.89
C VAL A 47 17.08 -11.35 -6.79
N PRO A 48 17.52 -12.54 -6.31
CA PRO A 48 18.34 -13.45 -7.10
C PRO A 48 17.75 -13.75 -8.48
N GLU A 49 18.55 -13.64 -9.53
CA GLU A 49 18.12 -13.83 -10.92
C GLU A 49 17.70 -15.26 -11.25
N ASN A 50 18.26 -16.24 -10.54
CA ASN A 50 17.94 -17.65 -10.71
C ASN A 50 16.59 -18.08 -10.10
N TRP A 51 15.88 -17.16 -9.44
CA TRP A 51 14.54 -17.46 -8.92
C TRP A 51 13.49 -17.40 -10.04
N ASN A 52 12.38 -18.10 -9.81
CA ASN A 52 11.22 -17.98 -10.68
C ASN A 52 10.76 -16.51 -10.74
N GLU A 53 10.42 -16.04 -11.92
CA GLU A 53 10.08 -14.65 -12.23
C GLU A 53 8.92 -14.12 -11.37
N TYR A 54 7.84 -14.88 -11.21
CA TYR A 54 6.73 -14.51 -10.35
C TYR A 54 7.14 -14.37 -8.88
N LEU A 55 8.06 -15.22 -8.42
CA LEU A 55 8.61 -15.12 -7.07
C LEU A 55 9.47 -13.87 -6.93
N ARG A 56 10.30 -13.56 -7.92
CA ARG A 56 11.11 -12.33 -7.96
C ARG A 56 10.24 -11.09 -7.85
N VAL A 57 9.18 -11.00 -8.66
CA VAL A 57 8.22 -9.89 -8.67
C VAL A 57 7.52 -9.76 -7.32
N SER A 58 7.03 -10.87 -6.74
CA SER A 58 6.38 -10.85 -5.42
C SER A 58 7.32 -10.39 -4.31
N VAL A 59 8.57 -10.87 -4.30
CA VAL A 59 9.54 -10.51 -3.25
C VAL A 59 10.00 -9.07 -3.42
N ALA A 60 10.19 -8.58 -4.64
CA ALA A 60 10.48 -7.17 -4.89
C ALA A 60 9.33 -6.27 -4.41
N GLY A 61 8.09 -6.61 -4.74
CA GLY A 61 6.91 -5.89 -4.27
C GLY A 61 6.73 -5.93 -2.76
N PHE A 62 7.01 -7.06 -2.11
CA PHE A 62 7.05 -7.18 -0.65
C PHE A 62 8.08 -6.22 -0.04
N LYS A 63 9.31 -6.22 -0.56
CA LYS A 63 10.39 -5.33 -0.12
C LYS A 63 10.06 -3.86 -0.33
N ALA A 64 9.34 -3.53 -1.40
CA ALA A 64 8.95 -2.17 -1.72
C ALA A 64 7.85 -1.62 -0.80
N ALA A 65 6.97 -2.48 -0.27
CA ALA A 65 5.75 -2.05 0.41
C ALA A 65 5.79 -2.18 1.95
N TRP A 66 6.65 -3.03 2.53
CA TRP A 66 6.62 -3.34 3.97
C TRP A 66 6.73 -2.09 4.86
N TRP A 67 7.56 -1.13 4.49
CA TRP A 67 7.82 0.09 5.26
C TRP A 67 6.63 1.06 5.29
N MET A 68 5.73 0.98 4.29
CA MET A 68 4.49 1.74 4.27
C MET A 68 3.55 1.35 5.41
N GLY A 69 3.59 0.07 5.81
CA GLY A 69 2.80 -0.43 6.94
C GLY A 69 3.07 0.35 8.23
N PRO A 70 4.28 0.33 8.80
CA PRO A 70 4.59 1.12 9.99
C PRO A 70 4.50 2.63 9.75
N LEU A 71 4.92 3.15 8.59
CA LEU A 71 4.88 4.57 8.28
C LEU A 71 3.46 5.16 8.41
N LEU A 72 2.46 4.47 7.87
CA LEU A 72 1.07 4.93 7.94
C LEU A 72 0.42 4.56 9.28
N SER A 73 0.65 3.35 9.78
CA SER A 73 -0.08 2.84 10.93
C SER A 73 0.36 3.46 12.27
N ILE A 74 1.64 3.77 12.43
CA ILE A 74 2.13 4.37 13.70
C ILE A 74 1.40 5.68 14.03
N PRO A 75 1.37 6.71 13.16
CA PRO A 75 0.65 7.94 13.48
C PRO A 75 -0.85 7.72 13.69
N ILE A 76 -1.47 6.85 12.88
CA ILE A 76 -2.90 6.53 12.99
C ILE A 76 -3.21 5.93 14.38
N PHE A 77 -2.43 4.93 14.80
CA PHE A 77 -2.73 4.23 16.05
C PHE A 77 -2.25 4.98 17.31
N VAL A 78 -1.22 5.83 17.20
CA VAL A 78 -0.85 6.75 18.28
C VAL A 78 -1.99 7.74 18.54
N ILE A 79 -2.57 8.33 17.51
CA ILE A 79 -3.73 9.22 17.64
C ILE A 79 -4.95 8.45 18.12
N GLY A 80 -5.24 7.28 17.56
CA GLY A 80 -6.32 6.41 18.03
C GLY A 80 -6.17 6.04 19.52
N PHE A 81 -4.95 5.79 19.98
CA PHE A 81 -4.67 5.54 21.40
C PHE A 81 -4.97 6.74 22.29
N ALA A 82 -4.69 7.94 21.83
CA ALA A 82 -4.97 9.15 22.58
C ALA A 82 -6.49 9.44 22.65
N LEU A 83 -7.23 9.17 21.59
CA LEU A 83 -8.64 9.53 21.47
C LEU A 83 -9.61 8.44 21.95
N ILE A 84 -9.25 7.15 21.79
CA ILE A 84 -10.16 6.03 22.05
C ILE A 84 -9.72 5.28 23.32
N GLU A 85 -10.43 5.46 24.42
CA GLU A 85 -10.08 4.84 25.72
C GLU A 85 -10.39 3.33 25.73
N ASN A 86 -11.49 2.92 25.10
CA ASN A 86 -11.94 1.53 25.09
C ASN A 86 -11.11 0.68 24.12
N GLN A 87 -10.44 -0.34 24.65
CA GLN A 87 -9.56 -1.22 23.89
C GLN A 87 -10.29 -1.95 22.73
N ARG A 88 -11.53 -2.40 22.92
CA ARG A 88 -12.28 -3.10 21.85
C ARG A 88 -12.63 -2.14 20.72
N ARG A 89 -13.01 -0.91 21.05
CA ARG A 89 -13.24 0.15 20.04
C ARG A 89 -11.96 0.50 19.31
N LEU A 90 -10.84 0.67 20.03
CA LEU A 90 -9.54 0.93 19.41
C LEU A 90 -9.14 -0.17 18.42
N PHE A 91 -9.32 -1.43 18.80
CA PHE A 91 -9.04 -2.56 17.88
C PHE A 91 -9.96 -2.55 16.66
N SER A 92 -11.27 -2.35 16.86
CA SER A 92 -12.24 -2.28 15.76
C SER A 92 -12.00 -1.09 14.82
N ALA A 93 -11.68 0.09 15.37
CA ALA A 93 -11.32 1.26 14.57
C ALA A 93 -10.01 1.03 13.80
N GLY A 94 -9.01 0.44 14.46
CA GLY A 94 -7.72 0.11 13.84
C GLY A 94 -7.86 -0.85 12.66
N TRP A 95 -8.66 -1.92 12.82
CA TRP A 95 -8.96 -2.84 11.72
C TRP A 95 -9.62 -2.14 10.53
N ARG A 96 -10.61 -1.29 10.79
CA ARG A 96 -11.29 -0.51 9.74
C ARG A 96 -10.35 0.47 9.05
N ALA A 97 -9.43 1.09 9.79
CA ALA A 97 -8.41 1.97 9.20
C ALA A 97 -7.47 1.21 8.26
N ILE A 98 -7.03 -0.01 8.65
CA ILE A 98 -6.19 -0.86 7.80
C ILE A 98 -6.96 -1.29 6.53
N ALA A 99 -8.21 -1.74 6.67
CA ALA A 99 -9.04 -2.12 5.53
C ALA A 99 -9.27 -0.94 4.58
N LEU A 100 -9.55 0.24 5.11
CA LEU A 100 -9.73 1.47 4.33
C LEU A 100 -8.46 1.83 3.57
N ALA A 101 -7.29 1.81 4.22
CA ALA A 101 -6.01 2.07 3.57
C ALA A 101 -5.72 1.06 2.45
N PHE A 102 -6.03 -0.22 2.66
CA PHE A 102 -5.92 -1.27 1.64
C PHE A 102 -6.79 -0.97 0.41
N PHE A 103 -8.07 -0.60 0.62
CA PHE A 103 -8.97 -0.26 -0.49
C PHE A 103 -8.52 1.01 -1.23
N ILE A 104 -8.03 2.02 -0.52
CA ILE A 104 -7.47 3.23 -1.14
C ILE A 104 -6.23 2.88 -1.99
N ALA A 105 -5.34 2.00 -1.50
CA ALA A 105 -4.18 1.56 -2.26
C ALA A 105 -4.57 0.76 -3.51
N LEU A 106 -5.55 -0.13 -3.41
CA LEU A 106 -6.07 -0.92 -4.53
C LEU A 106 -6.70 -0.02 -5.60
N THR A 107 -7.55 0.93 -5.19
CA THR A 107 -8.14 1.91 -6.11
C THR A 107 -7.09 2.85 -6.70
N GLY A 108 -6.04 3.18 -5.95
CA GLY A 108 -4.90 3.93 -6.43
C GLY A 108 -4.16 3.23 -7.57
N SER A 109 -3.94 1.92 -7.46
CA SER A 109 -3.33 1.12 -8.54
C SER A 109 -4.18 1.14 -9.81
N LEU A 110 -5.49 0.91 -9.68
CA LEU A 110 -6.43 0.98 -10.81
C LEU A 110 -6.50 2.38 -11.42
N PHE A 111 -6.55 3.41 -10.57
CA PHE A 111 -6.54 4.80 -11.05
C PHE A 111 -5.25 5.11 -11.81
N GLY A 112 -4.10 4.64 -11.35
CA GLY A 112 -2.81 4.78 -12.05
C GLY A 112 -2.84 4.14 -13.44
N TYR A 113 -3.46 2.97 -13.58
CA TYR A 113 -3.67 2.33 -14.89
C TYR A 113 -4.55 3.18 -15.81
N LEU A 114 -5.70 3.63 -15.32
CA LEU A 114 -6.63 4.48 -16.10
C LEU A 114 -6.00 5.82 -16.48
N LEU A 115 -5.21 6.42 -15.58
CA LEU A 115 -4.47 7.64 -15.87
C LEU A 115 -3.43 7.41 -16.96
N ALA A 116 -2.65 6.33 -16.88
CA ALA A 116 -1.70 5.97 -17.92
C ALA A 116 -2.40 5.76 -19.25
N TYR A 117 -3.53 5.06 -19.26
CA TYR A 117 -4.34 4.87 -20.47
C TYR A 117 -4.78 6.18 -21.12
N ALA A 118 -5.06 7.19 -20.32
CA ALA A 118 -5.53 8.49 -20.81
C ALA A 118 -4.40 9.43 -21.30
N VAL A 119 -3.16 9.27 -20.78
CA VAL A 119 -2.07 10.22 -21.04
C VAL A 119 -0.89 9.67 -21.81
N VAL A 120 -0.69 8.34 -21.83
CA VAL A 120 0.41 7.71 -22.57
C VAL A 120 0.08 7.65 -24.06
N PRO A 121 0.94 8.18 -24.95
CA PRO A 121 0.71 8.18 -26.38
C PRO A 121 0.56 6.77 -26.97
N ASP A 122 -0.30 6.62 -27.97
CA ASP A 122 -0.59 5.33 -28.61
C ASP A 122 0.48 4.88 -29.59
N ASP A 123 1.29 5.79 -30.09
CA ASP A 123 2.36 5.57 -31.07
C ASP A 123 3.66 5.02 -30.49
N LEU A 124 3.74 4.89 -29.15
CA LEU A 124 4.91 4.32 -28.49
C LEU A 124 5.05 2.82 -28.75
N VAL A 125 6.29 2.35 -28.78
CA VAL A 125 6.61 0.93 -28.82
C VAL A 125 6.03 0.21 -27.60
N ALA A 126 5.54 -1.02 -27.77
CA ALA A 126 4.85 -1.76 -26.71
C ALA A 126 5.64 -1.87 -25.41
N ARG A 127 6.98 -2.01 -25.49
CA ARG A 127 7.87 -2.06 -24.32
C ARG A 127 7.87 -0.74 -23.52
N GLU A 128 7.98 0.40 -24.19
CA GLU A 128 7.98 1.73 -23.57
C GLU A 128 6.60 2.07 -22.99
N LYS A 129 5.55 1.74 -23.75
CA LYS A 129 4.17 1.89 -23.31
C LYS A 129 3.91 1.10 -22.02
N GLY A 130 4.30 -0.18 -21.99
CA GLY A 130 4.20 -1.03 -20.79
C GLY A 130 4.98 -0.47 -19.60
N TYR A 131 6.19 0.04 -19.81
CA TYR A 131 6.99 0.70 -18.78
C TYR A 131 6.25 1.89 -18.17
N LEU A 132 5.70 2.79 -18.99
CA LEU A 132 4.98 3.98 -18.53
C LEU A 132 3.70 3.63 -17.78
N TYR A 133 2.95 2.63 -18.24
CA TYR A 133 1.77 2.14 -17.53
C TYR A 133 2.12 1.59 -16.16
N ALA A 134 3.09 0.69 -16.10
CA ALA A 134 3.52 0.06 -14.86
C ALA A 134 4.09 1.08 -13.85
N SER A 135 4.93 2.01 -14.30
CA SER A 135 5.50 3.06 -13.46
C SER A 135 4.43 4.03 -12.93
N THR A 136 3.41 4.36 -13.74
CA THR A 136 2.29 5.20 -13.32
C THR A 136 1.43 4.50 -12.27
N MET A 137 1.10 3.21 -12.48
CA MET A 137 0.40 2.39 -11.47
C MET A 137 1.18 2.34 -10.16
N TRP A 138 2.47 2.06 -10.23
CA TRP A 138 3.37 2.00 -9.08
C TRP A 138 3.39 3.31 -8.28
N THR A 139 3.56 4.42 -8.98
CA THR A 139 3.59 5.76 -8.39
C THR A 139 2.24 6.11 -7.75
N ALA A 140 1.13 5.78 -8.41
CA ALA A 140 -0.21 6.05 -7.90
C ALA A 140 -0.51 5.30 -6.59
N VAL A 141 0.02 4.09 -6.40
CA VAL A 141 -0.09 3.35 -5.13
C VAL A 141 0.61 4.10 -3.99
N TYR A 142 1.78 4.67 -4.21
CA TYR A 142 2.45 5.47 -3.16
C TYR A 142 1.67 6.75 -2.84
N TRP A 143 1.16 7.47 -3.83
CA TRP A 143 0.31 8.64 -3.61
C TRP A 143 -1.00 8.29 -2.90
N SER A 144 -1.55 7.10 -3.14
CA SER A 144 -2.73 6.64 -2.42
C SER A 144 -2.47 6.49 -0.92
N GLY A 145 -1.25 6.17 -0.50
CA GLY A 145 -0.83 6.17 0.90
C GLY A 145 -0.93 7.57 1.53
N ALA A 146 -0.53 8.62 0.79
CA ALA A 146 -0.67 10.00 1.24
C ALA A 146 -2.14 10.41 1.42
N VAL A 147 -3.07 9.84 0.62
CA VAL A 147 -4.52 10.02 0.78
C VAL A 147 -5.06 9.17 1.92
N ALA A 148 -4.60 7.94 2.06
CA ALA A 148 -5.07 7.02 3.09
C ALA A 148 -4.79 7.53 4.51
N LEU A 149 -3.65 8.19 4.73
CA LEU A 149 -3.26 8.70 6.04
C LEU A 149 -4.29 9.68 6.63
N PRO A 150 -4.63 10.82 5.99
CA PRO A 150 -5.62 11.75 6.54
C PRO A 150 -7.01 11.14 6.68
N VAL A 151 -7.40 10.26 5.76
CA VAL A 151 -8.72 9.59 5.82
C VAL A 151 -8.79 8.63 7.03
N ALA A 152 -7.73 7.86 7.28
CA ALA A 152 -7.67 6.99 8.45
C ALA A 152 -7.56 7.76 9.77
N LEU A 153 -6.84 8.89 9.80
CA LEU A 153 -6.81 9.80 10.96
C LEU A 153 -8.18 10.39 11.26
N TRP A 154 -8.91 10.80 10.23
CA TRP A 154 -10.29 11.27 10.36
C TRP A 154 -11.21 10.18 10.95
N LEU A 155 -11.07 8.94 10.49
CA LEU A 155 -11.79 7.80 11.07
C LEU A 155 -11.48 7.65 12.57
N MET A 156 -10.21 7.75 12.99
CA MET A 156 -9.85 7.69 14.42
C MET A 156 -10.46 8.83 15.23
N PHE A 157 -10.53 10.03 14.65
CA PHE A 157 -11.17 11.18 15.28
C PHE A 157 -12.67 10.95 15.50
N LEU A 158 -13.39 10.46 14.49
CA LEU A 158 -14.83 10.14 14.59
C LEU A 158 -15.11 9.05 15.64
N GLU A 159 -14.25 8.04 15.71
CA GLU A 159 -14.39 6.96 16.69
C GLU A 159 -14.03 7.40 18.12
N GLY A 160 -13.17 8.40 18.27
CA GLY A 160 -12.81 8.99 19.56
C GLY A 160 -13.91 9.92 20.12
N ASN A 161 -14.66 10.58 19.22
CA ASN A 161 -15.73 11.52 19.56
C ASN A 161 -17.06 11.03 18.94
N PRO A 162 -17.66 9.95 19.49
CA PRO A 162 -18.96 9.53 18.98
C PRO A 162 -19.98 10.66 19.23
N ALA A 163 -20.70 11.05 18.20
CA ALA A 163 -21.90 11.86 18.38
C ALA A 163 -22.86 11.07 19.27
N ASP A 164 -23.28 11.65 20.38
CA ASP A 164 -24.22 11.10 21.34
C ASP A 164 -25.57 10.76 20.68
#